data_763d486fd839551baa753b0b4567243c
#
_entry.id   763d486fd839551baa753b0b4567243c
#
_cell.length_a   1.000
_cell.length_b   1.000
_cell.length_c   1.000
_cell.angle_alpha   90.00
_cell.angle_beta   90.00
_cell.angle_gamma   90.00
#
_symmetry.space_group_name_H-M   'P 1'
#
loop_
_entity.id
_entity.type
_entity.pdbx_description
1 polymer ?
#
loop_
_entity_poly.entity_id
_entity_poly.type
_entity_poly.pdbx_seq_one_letter_code
_entity_poly.pdbx_strand_id
1 'polypeptide(L)'
;MHEDWVNRLFVQRSDLFLRLLNQKWLKTEELVNGMTKVLDGFEIRSGDLLDLCCGNGRVSIYMAKKGFRSTGIDISKAFLEDAGKKAHEHGVSNLVTFLEGDVRKLKEVVHQKYSRPFDVVVNAWTSIGFYNEEDDLSIFWQARELSREGAILFVAETVHTEYLSVKFAPTSYTELDHIVMLENRKYDPITSQASTSWTFYNKRAQDLEFIDKVEITHHVYSLSELSSLLRKAGWETIAAYGDLSTLQPMSPLTHMNVVAKAV
;
A
#
# COMPACT_ATOMS: atom_id res chain seq x y z
N MET A 1 9.08 9.49 -23.95
CA MET A 1 8.08 9.79 -22.90
C MET A 1 7.87 8.50 -22.15
N HIS A 2 8.31 8.42 -20.88
CA HIS A 2 7.89 7.31 -20.03
C HIS A 2 6.37 7.41 -19.88
N GLU A 3 5.67 6.36 -20.31
CA GLU A 3 4.23 6.26 -20.11
C GLU A 3 3.98 6.36 -18.59
N ASP A 4 3.02 7.20 -18.18
CA ASP A 4 2.60 7.28 -16.79
C ASP A 4 1.84 5.97 -16.44
N TRP A 5 2.62 4.94 -16.10
CA TRP A 5 2.09 3.61 -15.82
C TRP A 5 1.17 3.61 -14.58
N VAL A 6 1.37 4.55 -13.64
CA VAL A 6 0.51 4.71 -12.46
C VAL A 6 -0.90 5.08 -12.90
N ASN A 7 -1.03 6.09 -13.77
CA ASN A 7 -2.32 6.48 -14.34
C ASN A 7 -2.91 5.34 -15.19
N ARG A 8 -2.09 4.74 -16.06
CA ARG A 8 -2.57 3.66 -16.92
C ARG A 8 -3.13 2.49 -16.12
N LEU A 9 -2.39 1.98 -15.12
CA LEU A 9 -2.78 0.78 -14.37
C LEU A 9 -3.91 1.06 -13.38
N PHE A 10 -3.81 2.15 -12.61
CA PHE A 10 -4.73 2.37 -11.49
C PHE A 10 -5.97 3.19 -11.87
N VAL A 11 -5.90 3.98 -12.96
CA VAL A 11 -7.05 4.79 -13.40
C VAL A 11 -7.67 4.22 -14.66
N GLN A 12 -6.88 4.08 -15.75
CA GLN A 12 -7.43 3.65 -17.05
C GLN A 12 -7.78 2.16 -17.10
N ARG A 13 -6.98 1.31 -16.46
CA ARG A 13 -7.17 -0.15 -16.36
C ARG A 13 -7.41 -0.62 -14.93
N SER A 14 -8.08 0.21 -14.17
CA SER A 14 -8.49 -0.10 -12.78
C SER A 14 -9.29 -1.41 -12.67
N ASP A 15 -10.03 -1.78 -13.71
CA ASP A 15 -10.79 -3.03 -13.80
C ASP A 15 -9.91 -4.28 -13.64
N LEU A 16 -8.68 -4.25 -14.16
CA LEU A 16 -7.72 -5.36 -14.06
C LEU A 16 -7.07 -5.40 -12.66
N PHE A 17 -6.63 -4.23 -12.16
CA PHE A 17 -5.95 -4.17 -10.87
C PHE A 17 -6.90 -4.41 -9.68
N LEU A 18 -8.16 -4.01 -9.80
CA LEU A 18 -9.18 -4.25 -8.76
C LEU A 18 -9.36 -5.74 -8.43
N ARG A 19 -9.15 -6.64 -9.40
CA ARG A 19 -9.18 -8.09 -9.20
C ARG A 19 -8.05 -8.54 -8.26
N LEU A 20 -6.85 -7.99 -8.41
CA LEU A 20 -5.72 -8.24 -7.50
C LEU A 20 -6.01 -7.73 -6.09
N LEU A 21 -6.57 -6.52 -5.96
CA LEU A 21 -7.00 -5.97 -4.67
C LEU A 21 -8.03 -6.86 -3.98
N ASN A 22 -8.96 -7.44 -4.73
CA ASN A 22 -9.97 -8.35 -4.21
C ASN A 22 -9.36 -9.68 -3.69
N GLN A 23 -8.32 -10.21 -4.34
CA GLN A 23 -7.61 -11.37 -3.80
C GLN A 23 -6.88 -11.05 -2.48
N LYS A 24 -6.31 -9.85 -2.36
CA LYS A 24 -5.64 -9.39 -1.13
C LYS A 24 -6.61 -9.22 0.04
N TRP A 25 -7.88 -9.01 -0.24
CA TRP A 25 -8.93 -8.87 0.77
C TRP A 25 -8.96 -10.01 1.78
N LEU A 26 -8.76 -11.25 1.32
CA LEU A 26 -8.86 -12.47 2.12
C LEU A 26 -7.88 -12.52 3.32
N LYS A 27 -6.73 -11.84 3.23
CA LYS A 27 -5.70 -11.81 4.28
C LYS A 27 -5.67 -10.50 5.07
N THR A 28 -6.58 -9.58 4.78
CA THR A 28 -6.54 -8.24 5.39
C THR A 28 -6.85 -8.27 6.88
N GLU A 29 -7.74 -9.15 7.33
CA GLU A 29 -8.07 -9.26 8.75
C GLU A 29 -6.86 -9.69 9.60
N GLU A 30 -6.04 -10.62 9.10
CA GLU A 30 -4.81 -11.06 9.77
C GLU A 30 -3.80 -9.90 9.87
N LEU A 31 -3.60 -9.16 8.77
CA LEU A 31 -2.75 -7.98 8.73
C LEU A 31 -3.18 -6.93 9.76
N VAL A 32 -4.47 -6.57 9.78
CA VAL A 32 -5.02 -5.57 10.70
C VAL A 32 -4.96 -6.04 12.15
N ASN A 33 -5.21 -7.33 12.43
CA ASN A 33 -5.02 -7.88 13.77
C ASN A 33 -3.57 -7.76 14.25
N GLY A 34 -2.60 -7.91 13.35
CA GLY A 34 -1.19 -7.65 13.66
C GLY A 34 -0.91 -6.17 13.94
N MET A 35 -1.43 -5.27 13.10
CA MET A 35 -1.31 -3.82 13.33
C MET A 35 -1.90 -3.42 14.69
N THR A 36 -3.08 -3.91 15.05
CA THR A 36 -3.72 -3.59 16.33
C THR A 36 -2.92 -4.13 17.53
N LYS A 37 -2.30 -5.31 17.44
CA LYS A 37 -1.38 -5.82 18.47
C LYS A 37 -0.18 -4.88 18.69
N VAL A 38 0.39 -4.34 17.59
CA VAL A 38 1.47 -3.35 17.70
C VAL A 38 0.96 -2.08 18.35
N LEU A 39 -0.20 -1.55 17.92
CA LEU A 39 -0.81 -0.34 18.48
C LEU A 39 -1.18 -0.47 19.94
N ASP A 40 -1.59 -1.65 20.41
CA ASP A 40 -1.86 -1.93 21.83
C ASP A 40 -0.61 -1.69 22.70
N GLY A 41 0.58 -1.98 22.19
CA GLY A 41 1.86 -1.68 22.86
C GLY A 41 2.13 -0.19 23.04
N PHE A 42 1.45 0.68 22.30
CA PHE A 42 1.49 2.14 22.40
C PHE A 42 0.22 2.73 23.02
N GLU A 43 -0.66 1.90 23.57
CA GLU A 43 -1.96 2.29 24.14
C GLU A 43 -2.92 2.96 23.15
N ILE A 44 -2.73 2.73 21.83
CA ILE A 44 -3.58 3.27 20.74
C ILE A 44 -4.61 2.20 20.36
N ARG A 45 -5.83 2.31 20.90
CA ARG A 45 -6.91 1.33 20.67
C ARG A 45 -8.04 1.87 19.81
N SER A 46 -8.03 3.16 19.51
CA SER A 46 -8.95 3.88 18.64
C SER A 46 -8.31 5.20 18.25
N GLY A 47 -8.90 5.93 17.34
CA GLY A 47 -8.40 7.23 16.91
C GLY A 47 -8.64 7.46 15.43
N ASP A 48 -7.90 8.39 14.87
CA ASP A 48 -7.99 8.80 13.48
C ASP A 48 -6.85 8.17 12.67
N LEU A 49 -7.20 7.44 11.60
CA LEU A 49 -6.27 6.72 10.76
C LEU A 49 -6.26 7.31 9.34
N LEU A 50 -5.07 7.49 8.78
CA LEU A 50 -4.81 7.86 7.40
C LEU A 50 -4.28 6.65 6.63
N ASP A 51 -4.96 6.25 5.56
CA ASP A 51 -4.58 5.13 4.69
C ASP A 51 -4.14 5.68 3.32
N LEU A 52 -2.84 5.68 3.07
CA LEU A 52 -2.20 6.20 1.87
C LEU A 52 -2.27 5.17 0.74
N CYS A 53 -2.79 5.56 -0.42
CA CYS A 53 -3.03 4.66 -1.56
C CYS A 53 -3.93 3.48 -1.14
N CYS A 54 -5.08 3.80 -0.55
CA CYS A 54 -5.94 2.84 0.14
C CYS A 54 -6.57 1.78 -0.77
N GLY A 55 -6.48 1.94 -2.10
CA GLY A 55 -7.09 1.05 -3.07
C GLY A 55 -8.61 0.90 -2.83
N ASN A 56 -9.07 -0.33 -2.75
CA ASN A 56 -10.47 -0.64 -2.45
C ASN A 56 -10.83 -0.62 -0.96
N GLY A 57 -10.03 0.10 -0.15
CA GLY A 57 -10.32 0.39 1.26
C GLY A 57 -10.15 -0.79 2.22
N ARG A 58 -9.44 -1.87 1.81
CA ARG A 58 -9.32 -3.09 2.62
C ARG A 58 -8.78 -2.82 4.03
N VAL A 59 -7.72 -2.04 4.18
CA VAL A 59 -7.14 -1.71 5.51
C VAL A 59 -8.05 -0.74 6.25
N SER A 60 -8.48 0.34 5.60
CA SER A 60 -9.40 1.34 6.17
C SER A 60 -10.66 0.70 6.79
N ILE A 61 -11.29 -0.23 6.08
CA ILE A 61 -12.53 -0.89 6.51
C ILE A 61 -12.29 -1.83 7.70
N TYR A 62 -11.23 -2.64 7.65
CA TYR A 62 -10.93 -3.54 8.78
C TYR A 62 -10.45 -2.78 10.02
N MET A 63 -9.72 -1.67 9.86
CA MET A 63 -9.39 -0.78 10.99
C MET A 63 -10.62 -0.08 11.55
N ALA A 64 -11.58 0.31 10.70
CA ALA A 64 -12.87 0.84 11.16
C ALA A 64 -13.67 -0.18 11.97
N LYS A 65 -13.64 -1.47 11.61
CA LYS A 65 -14.22 -2.56 12.43
C LYS A 65 -13.54 -2.71 13.80
N LYS A 66 -12.31 -2.22 13.95
CA LYS A 66 -11.58 -2.16 15.23
C LYS A 66 -11.82 -0.86 16.00
N GLY A 67 -12.65 0.05 15.50
CA GLY A 67 -13.04 1.29 16.16
C GLY A 67 -12.25 2.54 15.77
N PHE A 68 -11.40 2.46 14.72
CA PHE A 68 -10.72 3.63 14.17
C PHE A 68 -11.64 4.40 13.21
N ARG A 69 -11.49 5.72 13.15
CA ARG A 69 -12.04 6.54 12.07
C ARG A 69 -11.00 6.62 10.96
N SER A 70 -11.27 6.00 9.82
CA SER A 70 -10.30 5.86 8.75
C SER A 70 -10.57 6.85 7.62
N THR A 71 -9.53 7.56 7.18
CA THR A 71 -9.54 8.38 5.95
C THR A 71 -8.61 7.72 4.94
N GLY A 72 -9.17 7.16 3.88
CA GLY A 72 -8.42 6.53 2.79
C GLY A 72 -8.29 7.48 1.60
N ILE A 73 -7.09 7.55 1.01
CA ILE A 73 -6.81 8.37 -0.17
C ILE A 73 -6.32 7.46 -1.28
N ASP A 74 -6.89 7.61 -2.47
CA ASP A 74 -6.43 6.93 -3.68
C ASP A 74 -6.68 7.79 -4.92
N ILE A 75 -5.87 7.61 -5.95
CA ILE A 75 -6.01 8.31 -7.23
C ILE A 75 -7.13 7.69 -8.09
N SER A 76 -7.52 6.45 -7.83
CA SER A 76 -8.46 5.68 -8.60
C SER A 76 -9.89 5.83 -8.08
N LYS A 77 -10.69 6.60 -8.76
CA LYS A 77 -12.12 6.72 -8.46
C LYS A 77 -12.85 5.37 -8.43
N ALA A 78 -12.50 4.47 -9.35
CA ALA A 78 -13.11 3.14 -9.40
C ALA A 78 -12.81 2.29 -8.16
N PHE A 79 -11.59 2.40 -7.59
CA PHE A 79 -11.25 1.73 -6.35
C PHE A 79 -12.04 2.31 -5.17
N LEU A 80 -12.19 3.63 -5.12
CA LEU A 80 -12.93 4.29 -4.04
C LEU A 80 -14.44 4.01 -4.10
N GLU A 81 -15.01 3.85 -5.29
CA GLU A 81 -16.39 3.42 -5.47
C GLU A 81 -16.60 1.98 -4.95
N ASP A 82 -15.65 1.07 -5.22
CA ASP A 82 -15.67 -0.29 -4.66
C ASP A 82 -15.48 -0.28 -3.15
N ALA A 83 -14.57 0.57 -2.64
CA ALA A 83 -14.35 0.77 -1.20
C ALA A 83 -15.63 1.24 -0.50
N GLY A 84 -16.35 2.20 -1.08
CA GLY A 84 -17.63 2.68 -0.55
C GLY A 84 -18.71 1.58 -0.45
N LYS A 85 -18.82 0.73 -1.48
CA LYS A 85 -19.73 -0.42 -1.48
C LYS A 85 -19.36 -1.41 -0.36
N LYS A 86 -18.07 -1.77 -0.27
CA LYS A 86 -17.57 -2.68 0.77
C LYS A 86 -17.73 -2.12 2.18
N ALA A 87 -17.51 -0.81 2.38
CA ALA A 87 -17.75 -0.16 3.66
C ALA A 87 -19.23 -0.27 4.11
N HIS A 88 -20.15 -0.15 3.16
CA HIS A 88 -21.58 -0.36 3.41
C HIS A 88 -21.88 -1.83 3.76
N GLU A 89 -21.36 -2.77 2.99
CA GLU A 89 -21.52 -4.21 3.23
C GLU A 89 -20.98 -4.64 4.60
N HIS A 90 -19.88 -4.03 5.04
CA HIS A 90 -19.26 -4.28 6.35
C HIS A 90 -19.86 -3.45 7.49
N GLY A 91 -20.84 -2.58 7.24
CA GLY A 91 -21.53 -1.78 8.25
C GLY A 91 -20.68 -0.68 8.89
N VAL A 92 -19.64 -0.18 8.21
CA VAL A 92 -18.70 0.82 8.75
C VAL A 92 -18.69 2.13 7.97
N SER A 93 -19.69 2.39 7.12
CA SER A 93 -19.75 3.59 6.30
C SER A 93 -19.67 4.90 7.09
N ASN A 94 -20.07 4.91 8.34
CA ASN A 94 -19.99 6.08 9.24
C ASN A 94 -18.60 6.27 9.88
N LEU A 95 -17.69 5.31 9.72
CA LEU A 95 -16.34 5.34 10.28
C LEU A 95 -15.26 5.48 9.21
N VAL A 96 -15.62 5.45 7.93
CA VAL A 96 -14.67 5.58 6.82
C VAL A 96 -15.01 6.77 5.94
N THR A 97 -13.98 7.45 5.47
CA THR A 97 -14.08 8.51 4.46
C THR A 97 -13.06 8.19 3.37
N PHE A 98 -13.50 8.18 2.11
CA PHE A 98 -12.62 7.97 0.97
C PHE A 98 -12.51 9.26 0.16
N LEU A 99 -11.26 9.67 -0.14
CA LEU A 99 -10.94 10.90 -0.85
C LEU A 99 -10.18 10.55 -2.14
N GLU A 100 -10.69 11.00 -3.27
CA GLU A 100 -9.96 10.92 -4.54
C GLU A 100 -8.87 11.99 -4.56
N GLY A 101 -7.62 11.55 -4.79
CA GLY A 101 -6.50 12.47 -4.87
C GLY A 101 -5.16 11.79 -5.01
N ASP A 102 -4.19 12.58 -5.45
CA ASP A 102 -2.79 12.18 -5.54
C ASP A 102 -2.11 12.38 -4.18
N VAL A 103 -1.54 11.32 -3.62
CA VAL A 103 -0.85 11.36 -2.31
C VAL A 103 0.37 12.28 -2.31
N ARG A 104 0.94 12.64 -3.47
CA ARG A 104 2.00 13.65 -3.57
C ARG A 104 1.50 15.05 -3.18
N LYS A 105 0.18 15.27 -3.20
CA LYS A 105 -0.51 16.48 -2.75
C LYS A 105 -1.38 16.23 -1.52
N LEU A 106 -0.91 15.38 -0.63
CA LEU A 106 -1.65 14.83 0.49
C LEU A 106 -2.31 15.92 1.36
N LYS A 107 -1.58 16.96 1.72
CA LYS A 107 -2.10 18.07 2.55
C LYS A 107 -3.27 18.80 1.88
N GLU A 108 -3.18 19.04 0.57
CA GLU A 108 -4.25 19.71 -0.19
C GLU A 108 -5.51 18.84 -0.22
N VAL A 109 -5.36 17.51 -0.41
CA VAL A 109 -6.48 16.57 -0.45
C VAL A 109 -7.16 16.47 0.91
N VAL A 110 -6.38 16.35 1.99
CA VAL A 110 -6.89 16.13 3.36
C VAL A 110 -7.52 17.39 3.94
N HIS A 111 -6.89 18.57 3.81
CA HIS A 111 -7.37 19.83 4.42
C HIS A 111 -8.75 20.27 3.92
N GLN A 112 -9.20 19.80 2.77
CA GLN A 112 -10.54 20.09 2.27
C GLN A 112 -11.66 19.52 3.14
N LYS A 113 -11.38 18.46 3.93
CA LYS A 113 -12.42 17.72 4.68
C LYS A 113 -12.03 17.31 6.09
N TYR A 114 -10.77 17.49 6.50
CA TYR A 114 -10.28 16.95 7.76
C TYR A 114 -9.41 17.95 8.53
N SER A 115 -9.65 18.11 9.83
CA SER A 115 -8.99 19.11 10.68
C SER A 115 -8.32 18.54 11.94
N ARG A 116 -8.38 17.22 12.15
CA ARG A 116 -7.76 16.59 13.33
C ARG A 116 -6.45 15.92 12.95
N PRO A 117 -5.44 15.87 13.83
CA PRO A 117 -4.24 15.11 13.56
C PRO A 117 -4.51 13.61 13.61
N PHE A 118 -3.82 12.86 12.76
CA PHE A 118 -3.92 11.40 12.73
C PHE A 118 -3.10 10.74 13.83
N ASP A 119 -3.64 9.67 14.40
CA ASP A 119 -2.99 8.79 15.37
C ASP A 119 -2.19 7.69 14.71
N VAL A 120 -2.66 7.24 13.54
CA VAL A 120 -2.09 6.14 12.77
C VAL A 120 -2.02 6.51 11.29
N VAL A 121 -0.91 6.19 10.65
CA VAL A 121 -0.75 6.27 9.19
C VAL A 121 -0.44 4.87 8.66
N VAL A 122 -1.04 4.50 7.54
CA VAL A 122 -0.76 3.23 6.87
C VAL A 122 -0.41 3.49 5.40
N ASN A 123 0.62 2.84 4.91
CA ASN A 123 0.93 2.66 3.51
C ASN A 123 1.15 1.16 3.28
N ALA A 124 0.22 0.49 2.59
CA ALA A 124 0.24 -0.95 2.49
C ALA A 124 0.32 -1.45 1.04
N TRP A 125 1.03 -2.57 0.87
CA TRP A 125 1.18 -3.31 -0.37
C TRP A 125 1.90 -2.53 -1.48
N THR A 126 3.17 -2.19 -1.20
CA THR A 126 4.13 -1.65 -2.20
C THR A 126 3.65 -0.36 -2.89
N SER A 127 2.98 0.51 -2.16
CA SER A 127 2.60 1.84 -2.68
C SER A 127 3.71 2.88 -2.43
N ILE A 128 4.98 2.45 -2.52
CA ILE A 128 6.19 3.27 -2.35
C ILE A 128 7.18 2.93 -3.45
N GLY A 129 8.01 3.89 -3.85
CA GLY A 129 8.99 3.72 -4.93
C GLY A 129 8.41 3.87 -6.34
N PHE A 130 7.13 4.25 -6.48
CA PHE A 130 6.47 4.42 -7.77
C PHE A 130 6.93 5.67 -8.53
N TYR A 131 7.42 6.65 -7.81
CA TYR A 131 7.91 7.92 -8.33
C TYR A 131 9.43 8.02 -8.14
N ASN A 132 9.89 9.08 -7.53
CA ASN A 132 11.30 9.27 -7.14
C ASN A 132 11.43 9.41 -5.61
N GLU A 133 12.66 9.41 -5.09
CA GLU A 133 12.92 9.52 -3.65
C GLU A 133 12.38 10.84 -3.06
N GLU A 134 12.38 11.92 -3.83
CA GLU A 134 11.89 13.23 -3.37
C GLU A 134 10.37 13.21 -3.19
N ASP A 135 9.64 12.58 -4.11
CA ASP A 135 8.19 12.40 -4.00
C ASP A 135 7.85 11.50 -2.80
N ASP A 136 8.53 10.35 -2.64
CA ASP A 136 8.32 9.46 -1.50
C ASP A 136 8.61 10.16 -0.17
N LEU A 137 9.71 10.91 -0.08
CA LEU A 137 10.04 11.74 1.08
C LEU A 137 8.94 12.77 1.36
N SER A 138 8.47 13.46 0.33
CA SER A 138 7.41 14.46 0.45
C SER A 138 6.10 13.86 0.94
N ILE A 139 5.71 12.67 0.45
CA ILE A 139 4.49 11.97 0.90
C ILE A 139 4.57 11.68 2.41
N PHE A 140 5.66 11.08 2.89
CA PHE A 140 5.80 10.76 4.31
C PHE A 140 5.98 11.99 5.19
N TRP A 141 6.64 13.04 4.69
CA TRP A 141 6.73 14.33 5.39
C TRP A 141 5.34 14.97 5.54
N GLN A 142 4.53 15.03 4.48
CA GLN A 142 3.17 15.53 4.57
C GLN A 142 2.30 14.71 5.53
N ALA A 143 2.44 13.38 5.51
CA ALA A 143 1.75 12.50 6.45
C ALA A 143 2.18 12.78 7.90
N ARG A 144 3.47 13.09 8.15
CA ARG A 144 3.97 13.50 9.48
C ARG A 144 3.33 14.82 9.94
N GLU A 145 3.27 15.82 9.07
CA GLU A 145 2.65 17.12 9.34
C GLU A 145 1.15 17.01 9.68
N LEU A 146 0.48 16.02 9.14
CA LEU A 146 -0.93 15.72 9.39
C LEU A 146 -1.14 14.83 10.64
N SER A 147 -0.08 14.34 11.26
CA SER A 147 -0.13 13.42 12.38
C SER A 147 0.21 14.12 13.69
N ARG A 148 -0.32 13.58 14.80
CA ARG A 148 0.12 14.04 16.14
C ARG A 148 1.52 13.54 16.46
N GLU A 149 2.14 14.16 17.45
CA GLU A 149 3.37 13.65 18.07
C GLU A 149 3.14 12.23 18.61
N GLY A 150 4.09 11.33 18.37
CA GLY A 150 3.98 9.93 18.79
C GLY A 150 2.99 9.09 17.99
N ALA A 151 2.43 9.58 16.86
CA ALA A 151 1.64 8.79 15.95
C ALA A 151 2.45 7.60 15.38
N ILE A 152 1.78 6.53 14.98
CA ILE A 152 2.42 5.32 14.46
C ILE A 152 2.18 5.22 12.95
N LEU A 153 3.27 5.03 12.20
CA LEU A 153 3.26 4.74 10.76
C LEU A 153 3.54 3.25 10.53
N PHE A 154 2.74 2.62 9.68
CA PHE A 154 3.00 1.30 9.10
C PHE A 154 3.32 1.45 7.61
N VAL A 155 4.49 0.97 7.18
CA VAL A 155 4.77 0.68 5.76
C VAL A 155 4.78 -0.85 5.65
N ALA A 156 3.70 -1.43 5.13
CA ALA A 156 3.41 -2.85 5.28
C ALA A 156 3.35 -3.63 3.96
N GLU A 157 3.61 -4.93 4.02
CA GLU A 157 3.57 -5.88 2.90
C GLU A 157 4.48 -5.46 1.73
N THR A 158 5.61 -4.81 2.00
CA THR A 158 6.51 -4.26 0.97
C THR A 158 7.59 -5.28 0.59
N VAL A 159 7.87 -5.39 -0.70
CA VAL A 159 9.05 -6.09 -1.21
C VAL A 159 10.29 -5.23 -0.94
N HIS A 160 11.41 -5.85 -0.61
CA HIS A 160 12.66 -5.16 -0.31
C HIS A 160 13.86 -5.82 -1.00
N THR A 161 14.98 -5.11 -1.08
CA THR A 161 16.16 -5.52 -1.86
C THR A 161 16.74 -6.86 -1.39
N GLU A 162 16.81 -7.09 -0.08
CA GLU A 162 17.31 -8.34 0.49
C GLU A 162 16.42 -9.54 0.14
N TYR A 163 15.08 -9.34 0.10
CA TYR A 163 14.16 -10.38 -0.36
C TYR A 163 14.38 -10.72 -1.83
N LEU A 164 14.54 -9.72 -2.69
CA LEU A 164 14.80 -9.94 -4.12
C LEU A 164 16.14 -10.63 -4.36
N SER A 165 17.15 -10.39 -3.52
CA SER A 165 18.45 -11.06 -3.63
C SER A 165 18.37 -12.58 -3.38
N VAL A 166 17.35 -13.07 -2.66
CA VAL A 166 17.18 -14.48 -2.30
C VAL A 166 16.01 -15.14 -3.01
N LYS A 167 14.92 -14.40 -3.23
CA LYS A 167 13.62 -14.90 -3.71
C LYS A 167 13.21 -14.34 -5.07
N PHE A 168 14.14 -13.77 -5.84
CA PHE A 168 13.77 -13.22 -7.14
C PHE A 168 13.22 -14.28 -8.08
N ALA A 169 12.02 -14.07 -8.57
CA ALA A 169 11.37 -14.89 -9.58
C ALA A 169 11.19 -14.05 -10.85
N PRO A 170 11.92 -14.34 -11.95
CA PRO A 170 11.86 -13.53 -13.17
C PRO A 170 10.49 -13.60 -13.87
N THR A 171 9.77 -14.68 -13.66
CA THR A 171 8.45 -14.90 -14.26
C THR A 171 7.49 -15.50 -13.26
N SER A 172 6.23 -15.08 -13.31
CA SER A 172 5.12 -15.74 -12.62
C SER A 172 3.81 -15.52 -13.37
N TYR A 173 2.77 -16.22 -12.97
CA TYR A 173 1.42 -15.92 -13.42
C TYR A 173 0.45 -15.97 -12.26
N THR A 174 -0.65 -15.23 -12.40
CA THR A 174 -1.74 -15.20 -11.42
C THR A 174 -3.06 -15.36 -12.17
N GLU A 175 -3.91 -16.25 -11.72
CA GLU A 175 -5.28 -16.36 -12.22
C GLU A 175 -6.22 -15.48 -11.38
N LEU A 176 -6.97 -14.62 -12.07
CA LEU A 176 -7.88 -13.62 -11.51
C LEU A 176 -9.27 -13.88 -12.14
N ASP A 177 -10.02 -14.83 -11.60
CA ASP A 177 -11.25 -15.35 -12.22
C ASP A 177 -11.00 -15.88 -13.65
N HIS A 178 -11.53 -15.20 -14.66
CA HIS A 178 -11.32 -15.53 -16.08
C HIS A 178 -10.13 -14.78 -16.72
N ILE A 179 -9.39 -14.00 -15.94
CA ILE A 179 -8.19 -13.28 -16.41
C ILE A 179 -6.94 -14.03 -15.95
N VAL A 180 -5.97 -14.16 -16.84
CA VAL A 180 -4.61 -14.60 -16.52
C VAL A 180 -3.68 -13.41 -16.64
N MET A 181 -2.96 -13.09 -15.59
CA MET A 181 -1.91 -12.09 -15.57
C MET A 181 -0.56 -12.80 -15.60
N LEU A 182 0.23 -12.55 -16.65
CA LEU A 182 1.63 -12.97 -16.73
C LEU A 182 2.53 -11.83 -16.30
N GLU A 183 3.51 -12.16 -15.48
CA GLU A 183 4.49 -11.21 -14.98
C GLU A 183 5.89 -11.59 -15.46
N ASN A 184 6.57 -10.63 -16.10
CA ASN A 184 7.99 -10.72 -16.41
C ASN A 184 8.73 -9.61 -15.67
N ARG A 185 9.66 -9.99 -14.80
CA ARG A 185 10.38 -9.09 -13.90
C ARG A 185 11.85 -9.01 -14.23
N LYS A 186 12.40 -7.83 -14.04
CA LYS A 186 13.84 -7.57 -14.02
C LYS A 186 14.14 -6.77 -12.76
N TYR A 187 15.29 -7.02 -12.16
CA TYR A 187 15.78 -6.27 -11.02
C TYR A 187 17.24 -5.92 -11.25
N ASP A 188 17.57 -4.66 -11.09
CA ASP A 188 18.94 -4.16 -11.10
C ASP A 188 19.38 -3.87 -9.65
N PRO A 189 20.26 -4.68 -9.06
CA PRO A 189 20.71 -4.48 -7.69
C PRO A 189 21.64 -3.27 -7.50
N ILE A 190 22.18 -2.69 -8.59
CA ILE A 190 23.04 -1.51 -8.50
C ILE A 190 22.19 -0.26 -8.28
N THR A 191 21.07 -0.16 -8.98
CA THR A 191 20.16 1.00 -8.92
C THR A 191 18.94 0.75 -8.04
N SER A 192 18.77 -0.47 -7.52
CA SER A 192 17.56 -0.92 -6.79
C SER A 192 16.26 -0.74 -7.58
N GLN A 193 16.35 -0.73 -8.92
CA GLN A 193 15.19 -0.60 -9.80
C GLN A 193 14.62 -1.97 -10.17
N ALA A 194 13.32 -2.14 -9.92
CA ALA A 194 12.55 -3.26 -10.45
C ALA A 194 11.72 -2.80 -11.64
N SER A 195 11.76 -3.59 -12.72
CA SER A 195 10.90 -3.39 -13.90
C SER A 195 10.07 -4.65 -14.09
N THR A 196 8.76 -4.50 -14.21
CA THR A 196 7.82 -5.61 -14.37
C THR A 196 6.89 -5.33 -15.54
N SER A 197 6.80 -6.30 -16.45
CA SER A 197 5.79 -6.30 -17.51
C SER A 197 4.62 -7.16 -17.05
N TRP A 198 3.46 -6.57 -16.86
CA TRP A 198 2.20 -7.26 -16.60
C TRP A 198 1.40 -7.38 -17.89
N THR A 199 1.18 -8.62 -18.33
CA THR A 199 0.40 -8.92 -19.52
C THR A 199 -0.86 -9.67 -19.13
N PHE A 200 -2.00 -9.11 -19.50
CA PHE A 200 -3.31 -9.63 -19.12
C PHE A 200 -3.96 -10.33 -20.32
N TYR A 201 -4.52 -11.49 -20.05
CA TYR A 201 -5.23 -12.33 -21.02
C TYR A 201 -6.59 -12.74 -20.49
N ASN A 202 -7.58 -12.79 -21.38
CA ASN A 202 -8.86 -13.44 -21.10
C ASN A 202 -8.73 -14.94 -21.36
N LYS A 203 -9.03 -15.77 -20.36
CA LYS A 203 -8.97 -17.23 -20.46
C LYS A 203 -10.28 -17.75 -21.07
N ARG A 204 -10.21 -18.32 -22.25
CA ARG A 204 -11.34 -18.92 -22.96
C ARG A 204 -11.03 -20.40 -23.24
N ALA A 205 -11.60 -21.27 -22.43
CA ALA A 205 -11.32 -22.72 -22.50
C ALA A 205 -9.81 -23.02 -22.45
N GLN A 206 -9.18 -23.34 -23.59
CA GLN A 206 -7.75 -23.62 -23.68
C GLN A 206 -6.93 -22.48 -24.30
N ASP A 207 -7.58 -21.37 -24.68
CA ASP A 207 -6.95 -20.24 -25.35
C ASP A 207 -6.80 -19.05 -24.41
N LEU A 208 -5.78 -18.22 -24.69
CA LEU A 208 -5.55 -16.95 -24.04
C LEU A 208 -5.70 -15.82 -25.07
N GLU A 209 -6.70 -14.97 -24.88
CA GLU A 209 -6.94 -13.80 -25.70
C GLU A 209 -6.30 -12.57 -25.04
N PHE A 210 -5.37 -11.91 -25.72
CA PHE A 210 -4.68 -10.72 -25.21
C PHE A 210 -5.67 -9.59 -24.88
N ILE A 211 -5.51 -8.98 -23.71
CA ILE A 211 -6.29 -7.82 -23.25
C ILE A 211 -5.44 -6.57 -23.27
N ASP A 212 -4.34 -6.57 -22.52
CA ASP A 212 -3.49 -5.40 -22.33
C ASP A 212 -2.12 -5.78 -21.78
N LYS A 213 -1.16 -4.83 -21.88
CA LYS A 213 0.16 -4.95 -21.31
C LYS A 213 0.56 -3.62 -20.67
N VAL A 214 1.04 -3.65 -19.44
CA VAL A 214 1.53 -2.48 -18.69
C VAL A 214 2.97 -2.74 -18.24
N GLU A 215 3.86 -1.79 -18.54
CA GLU A 215 5.24 -1.81 -18.07
C GLU A 215 5.33 -0.95 -16.81
N ILE A 216 5.77 -1.55 -15.71
CA ILE A 216 5.87 -0.94 -14.38
C ILE A 216 7.34 -0.83 -14.03
N THR A 217 7.76 0.33 -13.56
CA THR A 217 9.11 0.53 -13.03
C THR A 217 9.01 1.23 -11.68
N HIS A 218 9.67 0.69 -10.66
CA HIS A 218 9.67 1.27 -9.33
C HIS A 218 10.98 1.01 -8.60
N HIS A 219 11.30 1.88 -7.65
CA HIS A 219 12.42 1.69 -6.74
C HIS A 219 12.06 0.69 -5.64
N VAL A 220 12.97 -0.23 -5.33
CA VAL A 220 12.79 -1.21 -4.25
C VAL A 220 13.74 -0.83 -3.11
N TYR A 221 13.18 -0.40 -1.99
CA TYR A 221 13.94 0.02 -0.83
C TYR A 221 14.50 -1.18 -0.05
N SER A 222 15.73 -1.06 0.45
CA SER A 222 16.19 -1.85 1.60
C SER A 222 15.58 -1.29 2.89
N LEU A 223 15.64 -2.04 3.98
CA LEU A 223 15.21 -1.55 5.30
C LEU A 223 16.00 -0.29 5.72
N SER A 224 17.30 -0.27 5.45
CA SER A 224 18.17 0.88 5.82
C SER A 224 17.86 2.14 5.01
N GLU A 225 17.61 2.01 3.71
CA GLU A 225 17.21 3.13 2.85
C GLU A 225 15.85 3.68 3.28
N LEU A 226 14.84 2.82 3.45
CA LEU A 226 13.51 3.23 3.89
C LEU A 226 13.56 3.90 5.27
N SER A 227 14.31 3.33 6.24
CA SER A 227 14.46 3.94 7.56
C SER A 227 15.15 5.31 7.51
N SER A 228 16.12 5.49 6.59
CA SER A 228 16.77 6.79 6.37
C SER A 228 15.80 7.81 5.78
N LEU A 229 15.01 7.42 4.78
CA LEU A 229 13.98 8.26 4.17
C LEU A 229 12.90 8.66 5.21
N LEU A 230 12.39 7.70 5.97
CA LEU A 230 11.39 7.95 7.01
C LEU A 230 11.93 8.91 8.08
N ARG A 231 13.19 8.76 8.50
CA ARG A 231 13.82 9.69 9.47
C ARG A 231 13.90 11.11 8.93
N LYS A 232 14.26 11.30 7.67
CA LYS A 232 14.26 12.62 7.00
C LYS A 232 12.85 13.22 6.98
N ALA A 233 11.82 12.38 6.93
CA ALA A 233 10.41 12.78 6.94
C ALA A 233 9.82 12.98 8.35
N GLY A 234 10.61 12.82 9.44
CA GLY A 234 10.17 13.00 10.82
C GLY A 234 9.56 11.73 11.46
N TRP A 235 9.91 10.55 10.93
CA TRP A 235 9.47 9.26 11.46
C TRP A 235 10.68 8.42 11.91
N GLU A 236 10.71 7.99 13.17
CA GLU A 236 11.73 7.09 13.68
C GLU A 236 11.28 5.63 13.52
N THR A 237 12.06 4.83 12.78
CA THR A 237 11.81 3.37 12.67
C THR A 237 12.06 2.71 14.02
N ILE A 238 11.04 2.04 14.55
CA ILE A 238 11.07 1.40 15.89
C ILE A 238 11.02 -0.13 15.81
N ALA A 239 10.49 -0.69 14.73
CA ALA A 239 10.48 -2.13 14.49
C ALA A 239 10.36 -2.46 13.00
N ALA A 240 10.80 -3.66 12.62
CA ALA A 240 10.57 -4.26 11.31
C ALA A 240 10.19 -5.74 11.45
N TYR A 241 9.05 -6.10 10.88
CA TYR A 241 8.49 -7.46 10.95
C TYR A 241 8.46 -8.10 9.56
N GLY A 242 8.66 -9.41 9.52
CA GLY A 242 8.43 -10.24 8.33
C GLY A 242 6.95 -10.61 8.18
N ASP A 243 6.27 -10.75 9.32
CA ASP A 243 4.83 -11.02 9.41
C ASP A 243 4.25 -10.26 10.60
N LEU A 244 3.35 -9.33 10.34
CA LEU A 244 2.67 -8.55 11.38
C LEU A 244 1.67 -9.39 12.18
N SER A 245 1.06 -10.42 11.59
CA SER A 245 0.05 -11.23 12.28
C SER A 245 0.65 -12.02 13.45
N THR A 246 1.89 -12.48 13.28
CA THR A 246 2.67 -13.24 14.27
C THR A 246 3.71 -12.40 15.00
N LEU A 247 3.96 -11.16 14.54
CA LEU A 247 5.07 -10.29 14.96
C LEU A 247 6.45 -10.94 14.75
N GLN A 248 6.57 -11.81 13.74
CA GLN A 248 7.83 -12.42 13.37
C GLN A 248 8.81 -11.34 12.88
N PRO A 249 10.06 -11.31 13.37
CA PRO A 249 11.06 -10.37 12.88
C PRO A 249 11.28 -10.49 11.36
N MET A 250 11.61 -9.37 10.74
CA MET A 250 11.96 -9.31 9.32
C MET A 250 13.20 -10.17 9.03
N SER A 251 13.19 -10.80 7.87
CA SER A 251 14.32 -11.56 7.32
C SER A 251 14.37 -11.43 5.80
N PRO A 252 15.48 -11.80 5.15
CA PRO A 252 15.56 -11.84 3.68
C PRO A 252 14.55 -12.79 3.02
N LEU A 253 13.88 -13.65 3.78
CA LEU A 253 12.91 -14.63 3.27
C LEU A 253 11.44 -14.17 3.38
N THR A 254 11.19 -13.03 4.02
CA THR A 254 9.86 -12.49 4.29
C THR A 254 9.68 -11.13 3.61
N HIS A 255 8.45 -10.67 3.45
CA HIS A 255 8.19 -9.27 3.10
C HIS A 255 8.61 -8.35 4.26
N MET A 256 8.68 -7.07 3.98
CA MET A 256 9.00 -6.04 4.96
C MET A 256 7.75 -5.35 5.46
N ASN A 257 7.62 -5.24 6.78
CA ASN A 257 6.61 -4.45 7.45
C ASN A 257 7.32 -3.54 8.47
N VAL A 258 7.49 -2.28 8.13
CA VAL A 258 8.15 -1.28 8.97
C VAL A 258 7.12 -0.61 9.85
N VAL A 259 7.46 -0.45 11.13
CA VAL A 259 6.73 0.37 12.09
C VAL A 259 7.62 1.55 12.48
N ALA A 260 7.10 2.75 12.31
CA ALA A 260 7.80 3.97 12.69
C ALA A 260 6.91 4.86 13.56
N LYS A 261 7.55 5.72 14.36
CA LYS A 261 6.90 6.65 15.27
C LYS A 261 7.22 8.08 14.88
N ALA A 262 6.23 8.95 14.94
CA ALA A 262 6.36 10.37 14.71
C ALA A 262 7.23 11.03 15.81
N VAL A 263 8.28 11.78 15.42
CA VAL A 263 9.23 12.48 16.27
C VAL A 263 9.30 13.97 15.91
#